data_bd8c6214f52439faf3b4cc636e2e1f60
#
_entry.id   bd8c6214f52439faf3b4cc636e2e1f60
#
_cell.length_a   1.000
_cell.length_b   1.000
_cell.length_c   1.000
_cell.angle_alpha   90.00
_cell.angle_beta   90.00
_cell.angle_gamma   90.00
#
_symmetry.space_group_name_H-M   'P 1'
#
loop_
_entity.id
_entity.type
_entity.pdbx_description
1 polymer ?
#
loop_
_entity_poly.entity_id
_entity_poly.type
_entity_poly.pdbx_seq_one_letter_code
_entity_poly.pdbx_strand_id
1 'polypeptide(L)'
;MKFIKQTIVVFILFITGITFAQVKFEAKVSKNKLGVNERLRIDFEMNKDGDHFNPPDFNNFTVVGGPNQSVSNSWVNGVRSFTKTYSYFLAPKKQGSFTIGQASIEIDGETYKTIPLKIDVTTAVEIPKDPNDPNYLAAENIHLVAEISKTNPYLNEAITVVYKLYVSPNTGVDNWQEISSPRYNDFWSQNIDMKGQKVQAGTYNGEDYRFLVLRKTVLYPQKTGKLNIEPLSLDISVQVPTNRRDIFGRRMMTQAHRTVSAGNKTIDVKPLPEAGKPADFSGAVGEFSFDVTMSKTELKASESFQAKVEVKGKEKIEALIKEEMKHILWLVEHKKPKEK
;
A
#
# COMPACT_ATOMS: atom_id res chain seq x y z
N MET A 1 -54.69 32.41 -36.63
CA MET A 1 -54.69 31.23 -35.75
C MET A 1 -53.71 30.11 -36.17
N LYS A 2 -53.47 29.81 -37.45
CA LYS A 2 -52.51 28.78 -37.87
C LYS A 2 -51.07 29.13 -37.58
N PHE A 3 -50.63 30.38 -37.76
CA PHE A 3 -49.27 30.84 -37.50
C PHE A 3 -48.87 30.75 -36.02
N ILE A 4 -49.79 31.12 -35.10
CA ILE A 4 -49.53 31.06 -33.65
C ILE A 4 -49.36 29.60 -33.18
N LYS A 5 -50.15 28.66 -33.74
CA LYS A 5 -49.97 27.22 -33.42
C LYS A 5 -48.64 26.65 -33.90
N GLN A 6 -48.18 27.06 -35.09
CA GLN A 6 -46.85 26.63 -35.60
C GLN A 6 -45.69 27.21 -34.78
N THR A 7 -45.77 28.46 -34.35
CA THR A 7 -44.75 29.09 -33.50
C THR A 7 -44.68 28.45 -32.11
N ILE A 8 -45.83 28.08 -31.52
CA ILE A 8 -45.88 27.38 -30.23
C ILE A 8 -45.29 25.97 -30.34
N VAL A 9 -45.55 25.23 -31.42
CA VAL A 9 -44.95 23.88 -31.63
C VAL A 9 -43.45 23.96 -31.83
N VAL A 10 -42.94 24.95 -32.55
CA VAL A 10 -41.49 25.15 -32.71
C VAL A 10 -40.85 25.56 -31.39
N PHE A 11 -41.49 26.38 -30.56
CA PHE A 11 -40.98 26.76 -29.24
C PHE A 11 -40.97 25.60 -28.24
N ILE A 12 -41.97 24.71 -28.28
CA ILE A 12 -42.02 23.48 -27.46
C ILE A 12 -40.92 22.48 -27.89
N LEU A 13 -40.62 22.38 -29.18
CA LEU A 13 -39.52 21.54 -29.70
C LEU A 13 -38.11 22.05 -29.30
N PHE A 14 -37.98 23.36 -29.06
CA PHE A 14 -36.69 23.94 -28.60
C PHE A 14 -36.44 23.73 -27.10
N ILE A 15 -37.48 23.51 -26.28
CA ILE A 15 -37.34 23.31 -24.81
C ILE A 15 -36.94 21.87 -24.46
N THR A 16 -37.12 20.90 -25.35
CA THR A 16 -36.82 19.47 -25.08
C THR A 16 -35.38 19.06 -25.30
N GLY A 17 -34.48 20.00 -25.65
CA GLY A 17 -33.08 19.68 -26.05
C GLY A 17 -32.00 19.84 -25.02
N ILE A 18 -32.30 20.30 -23.79
CA ILE A 18 -31.25 20.49 -22.76
C ILE A 18 -31.31 19.34 -21.74
N THR A 19 -30.86 18.18 -22.15
CA THR A 19 -30.55 17.10 -21.19
C THR A 19 -29.16 17.37 -20.65
N PHE A 20 -29.05 18.05 -19.52
CA PHE A 20 -27.79 18.05 -18.74
C PHE A 20 -27.57 16.61 -18.25
N ALA A 21 -26.39 16.08 -18.53
CA ALA A 21 -25.99 14.81 -17.92
C ALA A 21 -26.00 15.00 -16.39
N GLN A 22 -26.95 14.36 -15.72
CA GLN A 22 -27.09 14.45 -14.27
C GLN A 22 -25.80 13.95 -13.61
N VAL A 23 -25.25 14.75 -12.67
CA VAL A 23 -24.14 14.31 -11.84
C VAL A 23 -24.61 13.12 -10.99
N LYS A 24 -23.85 12.03 -11.04
CA LYS A 24 -24.16 10.80 -10.34
C LYS A 24 -23.01 10.50 -9.39
N PHE A 25 -23.33 10.37 -8.10
CA PHE A 25 -22.39 9.93 -7.07
C PHE A 25 -23.06 8.84 -6.23
N GLU A 26 -22.55 7.60 -6.33
CA GLU A 26 -23.18 6.42 -5.76
C GLU A 26 -22.15 5.59 -4.96
N ALA A 27 -22.64 4.97 -3.88
CA ALA A 27 -21.91 3.92 -3.17
C ALA A 27 -22.44 2.54 -3.59
N LYS A 28 -21.53 1.63 -3.91
CA LYS A 28 -21.83 0.25 -4.30
C LYS A 28 -21.03 -0.70 -3.42
N VAL A 29 -21.60 -1.84 -3.07
CA VAL A 29 -20.92 -2.88 -2.29
C VAL A 29 -20.87 -4.18 -3.06
N SER A 30 -19.81 -4.95 -2.89
CA SER A 30 -19.65 -6.27 -3.51
C SER A 30 -20.70 -7.27 -3.01
N LYS A 31 -21.17 -7.12 -1.77
CA LYS A 31 -22.22 -7.93 -1.14
C LYS A 31 -22.84 -7.14 0.02
N ASN A 32 -24.12 -7.31 0.28
CA ASN A 32 -24.81 -6.68 1.41
C ASN A 32 -25.02 -7.64 2.60
N LYS A 33 -24.63 -8.92 2.44
CA LYS A 33 -24.63 -9.93 3.49
C LYS A 33 -23.35 -10.72 3.43
N LEU A 34 -22.64 -10.86 4.58
CA LEU A 34 -21.36 -11.57 4.64
C LEU A 34 -21.13 -12.13 6.05
N GLY A 35 -20.25 -13.12 6.15
CA GLY A 35 -19.78 -13.64 7.43
C GLY A 35 -18.77 -12.69 8.10
N VAL A 36 -18.66 -12.76 9.42
CA VAL A 36 -17.73 -11.91 10.19
C VAL A 36 -16.25 -12.16 9.81
N ASN A 37 -15.93 -13.28 9.20
CA ASN A 37 -14.60 -13.65 8.68
C ASN A 37 -14.40 -13.30 7.20
N GLU A 38 -15.39 -12.74 6.54
CA GLU A 38 -15.29 -12.32 5.14
C GLU A 38 -14.95 -10.83 5.01
N ARG A 39 -14.62 -10.40 3.79
CA ARG A 39 -14.34 -9.01 3.46
C ARG A 39 -15.39 -8.46 2.52
N LEU A 40 -15.61 -7.16 2.63
CA LEU A 40 -16.53 -6.38 1.83
C LEU A 40 -15.73 -5.33 1.06
N ARG A 41 -15.92 -5.24 -0.26
CA ARG A 41 -15.48 -4.10 -1.05
C ARG A 41 -16.61 -3.09 -1.15
N ILE A 42 -16.32 -1.82 -0.90
CA ILE A 42 -17.22 -0.69 -1.14
C ILE A 42 -16.56 0.26 -2.13
N ASP A 43 -17.31 0.65 -3.14
CA ASP A 43 -16.90 1.57 -4.21
C ASP A 43 -17.76 2.83 -4.15
N PHE A 44 -17.12 3.98 -4.16
CA PHE A 44 -17.75 5.29 -4.32
C PHE A 44 -17.47 5.78 -5.74
N GLU A 45 -18.49 5.69 -6.60
CA GLU A 45 -18.37 5.91 -8.03
C GLU A 45 -19.06 7.21 -8.44
N MET A 46 -18.38 8.00 -9.27
CA MET A 46 -18.91 9.25 -9.82
C MET A 46 -18.68 9.33 -11.33
N ASN A 47 -19.63 9.98 -12.04
CA ASN A 47 -19.57 10.16 -13.49
C ASN A 47 -18.96 11.50 -13.93
N LYS A 48 -18.51 12.32 -12.99
CA LYS A 48 -17.81 13.58 -13.20
C LYS A 48 -16.70 13.72 -12.18
N ASP A 49 -15.59 14.38 -12.54
CA ASP A 49 -14.48 14.60 -11.61
C ASP A 49 -14.90 15.53 -10.47
N GLY A 50 -14.37 15.29 -9.28
CA GLY A 50 -14.68 16.07 -8.09
C GLY A 50 -13.52 16.01 -7.10
N ASP A 51 -13.55 16.97 -6.18
CA ASP A 51 -12.55 17.18 -5.13
C ASP A 51 -13.15 16.97 -3.74
N HIS A 52 -12.32 17.05 -2.69
CA HIS A 52 -12.74 16.97 -1.28
C HIS A 52 -13.59 15.73 -0.97
N PHE A 53 -13.20 14.56 -1.55
CA PHE A 53 -13.85 13.31 -1.21
C PHE A 53 -13.70 13.00 0.28
N ASN A 54 -14.83 12.86 0.98
CA ASN A 54 -14.88 12.49 2.39
C ASN A 54 -15.63 11.16 2.54
N PRO A 55 -14.95 10.05 2.89
CA PRO A 55 -15.59 8.77 3.11
C PRO A 55 -16.46 8.79 4.37
N PRO A 56 -17.44 7.88 4.49
CA PRO A 56 -18.19 7.70 5.73
C PRO A 56 -17.31 7.08 6.83
N ASP A 57 -17.76 7.21 8.07
CA ASP A 57 -17.18 6.46 9.18
C ASP A 57 -17.45 4.96 9.04
N PHE A 58 -16.39 4.15 9.13
CA PHE A 58 -16.47 2.69 9.08
C PHE A 58 -16.43 2.06 10.49
N ASN A 59 -17.10 2.65 11.48
CA ASN A 59 -17.00 2.32 12.91
C ASN A 59 -17.14 0.82 13.25
N ASN A 60 -18.01 0.09 12.54
CA ASN A 60 -18.27 -1.33 12.75
C ASN A 60 -17.40 -2.25 11.87
N PHE A 61 -16.53 -1.66 11.08
CA PHE A 61 -15.62 -2.32 10.17
C PHE A 61 -14.19 -1.85 10.40
N THR A 62 -13.23 -2.73 10.16
CA THR A 62 -11.82 -2.37 10.04
C THR A 62 -11.53 -2.13 8.56
N VAL A 63 -10.97 -0.99 8.22
CA VAL A 63 -10.47 -0.75 6.86
C VAL A 63 -9.20 -1.58 6.69
N VAL A 64 -9.27 -2.60 5.83
CA VAL A 64 -8.15 -3.53 5.55
C VAL A 64 -7.48 -3.21 4.22
N GLY A 65 -7.98 -2.23 3.48
CA GLY A 65 -7.38 -1.71 2.25
C GLY A 65 -8.11 -0.49 1.72
N GLY A 66 -7.40 0.39 0.99
CA GLY A 66 -7.91 1.61 0.39
C GLY A 66 -7.60 2.89 1.18
N PRO A 67 -8.01 4.10 0.66
CA PRO A 67 -8.72 4.24 -0.61
C PRO A 67 -7.83 3.95 -1.83
N ASN A 68 -8.32 3.11 -2.73
CA ASN A 68 -7.77 2.98 -4.07
C ASN A 68 -8.57 3.87 -5.01
N GLN A 69 -7.88 4.69 -5.79
CA GLN A 69 -8.52 5.54 -6.78
C GLN A 69 -8.32 4.93 -8.18
N SER A 70 -9.40 4.81 -8.94
CA SER A 70 -9.35 4.50 -10.36
C SER A 70 -10.09 5.55 -11.15
N VAL A 71 -9.56 5.89 -12.34
CA VAL A 71 -10.20 6.80 -13.30
C VAL A 71 -10.27 6.09 -14.63
N SER A 72 -11.47 6.01 -15.18
CA SER A 72 -11.74 5.45 -16.49
C SER A 72 -12.38 6.51 -17.40
N ASN A 73 -11.79 6.67 -18.59
CA ASN A 73 -12.37 7.45 -19.67
C ASN A 73 -12.62 6.50 -20.84
N SER A 74 -13.85 6.39 -21.28
CA SER A 74 -14.16 5.60 -22.47
C SER A 74 -14.89 6.43 -23.52
N TRP A 75 -14.68 6.08 -24.77
CA TRP A 75 -15.34 6.71 -25.91
C TRP A 75 -15.94 5.61 -26.79
N VAL A 76 -17.25 5.47 -26.74
CA VAL A 76 -17.95 4.42 -27.48
C VAL A 76 -19.05 5.09 -28.32
N ASN A 77 -19.04 4.87 -29.64
CA ASN A 77 -20.04 5.40 -30.58
C ASN A 77 -20.23 6.93 -30.47
N GLY A 78 -19.16 7.69 -30.28
CA GLY A 78 -19.23 9.15 -30.13
C GLY A 78 -19.67 9.66 -28.75
N VAL A 79 -20.01 8.77 -27.84
CA VAL A 79 -20.38 9.13 -26.45
C VAL A 79 -19.15 8.95 -25.55
N ARG A 80 -18.77 10.04 -24.89
CA ARG A 80 -17.71 10.00 -23.86
C ARG A 80 -18.33 9.67 -22.51
N SER A 81 -17.78 8.68 -21.83
CA SER A 81 -18.11 8.39 -20.43
C SER A 81 -16.87 8.56 -19.56
N PHE A 82 -17.07 9.17 -18.41
CA PHE A 82 -16.07 9.35 -17.37
C PHE A 82 -16.56 8.60 -16.12
N THR A 83 -15.65 7.88 -15.46
CA THR A 83 -15.91 7.26 -14.17
C THR A 83 -14.70 7.39 -13.29
N LYS A 84 -14.86 7.98 -12.10
CA LYS A 84 -13.85 8.00 -11.04
C LYS A 84 -14.40 7.22 -9.85
N THR A 85 -13.58 6.33 -9.28
CA THR A 85 -14.01 5.43 -8.21
C THR A 85 -13.00 5.46 -7.08
N TYR A 86 -13.48 5.57 -5.83
CA TYR A 86 -12.71 5.33 -4.62
C TYR A 86 -13.16 4.01 -4.00
N SER A 87 -12.25 3.05 -3.86
CA SER A 87 -12.55 1.71 -3.35
C SER A 87 -11.92 1.47 -1.99
N TYR A 88 -12.69 0.89 -1.06
CA TYR A 88 -12.23 0.44 0.25
C TYR A 88 -12.53 -1.05 0.42
N PHE A 89 -11.66 -1.73 1.16
CA PHE A 89 -11.87 -3.10 1.62
C PHE A 89 -12.08 -3.07 3.12
N LEU A 90 -13.20 -3.67 3.56
CA LEU A 90 -13.66 -3.62 4.93
C LEU A 90 -13.76 -5.03 5.49
N ALA A 91 -13.29 -5.24 6.73
CA ALA A 91 -13.49 -6.44 7.51
C ALA A 91 -14.45 -6.15 8.67
N PRO A 92 -15.55 -6.90 8.85
CA PRO A 92 -16.45 -6.70 9.97
C PRO A 92 -15.74 -6.92 11.32
N LYS A 93 -16.04 -6.09 12.32
CA LYS A 93 -15.53 -6.27 13.68
C LYS A 93 -16.36 -7.24 14.50
N LYS A 94 -17.65 -7.36 14.21
CA LYS A 94 -18.62 -8.21 14.95
C LYS A 94 -19.83 -8.53 14.07
N GLN A 95 -20.61 -9.52 14.48
CA GLN A 95 -21.90 -9.84 13.88
C GLN A 95 -22.93 -8.74 14.17
N GLY A 96 -23.90 -8.58 13.28
CA GLY A 96 -25.01 -7.63 13.41
C GLY A 96 -25.38 -7.01 12.09
N SER A 97 -26.43 -6.17 12.12
CA SER A 97 -26.83 -5.35 10.97
C SER A 97 -26.30 -3.93 11.17
N PHE A 98 -25.49 -3.45 10.24
CA PHE A 98 -24.81 -2.17 10.32
C PHE A 98 -25.14 -1.31 9.12
N THR A 99 -25.21 0.01 9.33
CA THR A 99 -25.35 0.97 8.25
C THR A 99 -24.02 1.68 8.04
N ILE A 100 -23.49 1.63 6.81
CA ILE A 100 -22.41 2.49 6.34
C ILE A 100 -23.06 3.81 5.93
N GLY A 101 -22.62 4.92 6.50
CA GLY A 101 -23.15 6.25 6.31
C GLY A 101 -22.93 6.80 4.91
N GLN A 102 -23.21 8.08 4.73
CA GLN A 102 -23.01 8.79 3.47
C GLN A 102 -21.55 9.18 3.27
N ALA A 103 -21.01 8.94 2.10
CA ALA A 103 -19.84 9.66 1.60
C ALA A 103 -20.27 11.00 1.02
N SER A 104 -19.35 11.97 0.98
CA SER A 104 -19.57 13.24 0.28
C SER A 104 -18.40 13.56 -0.64
N ILE A 105 -18.69 14.32 -1.70
CA ILE A 105 -17.73 14.85 -2.66
C ILE A 105 -18.21 16.20 -3.18
N GLU A 106 -17.29 17.06 -3.52
CA GLU A 106 -17.58 18.34 -4.17
C GLU A 106 -17.37 18.22 -5.69
N ILE A 107 -18.41 18.53 -6.48
CA ILE A 107 -18.35 18.52 -7.94
C ILE A 107 -18.93 19.86 -8.43
N ASP A 108 -18.13 20.64 -9.18
CA ASP A 108 -18.52 21.99 -9.67
C ASP A 108 -18.95 22.97 -8.55
N GLY A 109 -18.35 22.86 -7.34
CA GLY A 109 -18.70 23.70 -6.20
C GLY A 109 -19.97 23.26 -5.44
N GLU A 110 -20.61 22.17 -5.84
CA GLU A 110 -21.77 21.58 -5.15
C GLU A 110 -21.38 20.28 -4.43
N THR A 111 -21.95 20.06 -3.23
CA THR A 111 -21.70 18.86 -2.45
C THR A 111 -22.70 17.78 -2.77
N TYR A 112 -22.22 16.65 -3.27
CA TYR A 112 -23.02 15.43 -3.51
C TYR A 112 -22.78 14.42 -2.40
N LYS A 113 -23.84 13.66 -2.05
CA LYS A 113 -23.79 12.64 -1.00
C LYS A 113 -24.35 11.33 -1.51
N THR A 114 -23.74 10.21 -1.08
CA THR A 114 -24.25 8.87 -1.39
C THR A 114 -25.44 8.50 -0.49
N ILE A 115 -26.18 7.46 -0.88
CA ILE A 115 -27.22 6.86 -0.04
C ILE A 115 -26.54 5.92 0.96
N PRO A 116 -26.95 5.89 2.25
CA PRO A 116 -26.46 4.93 3.22
C PRO A 116 -26.71 3.49 2.80
N LEU A 117 -25.78 2.58 3.10
CA LEU A 117 -25.87 1.18 2.73
C LEU A 117 -26.00 0.30 3.98
N LYS A 118 -26.99 -0.58 3.98
CA LYS A 118 -27.18 -1.58 5.05
C LYS A 118 -26.39 -2.84 4.73
N ILE A 119 -25.63 -3.31 5.70
CA ILE A 119 -24.78 -4.52 5.62
C ILE A 119 -25.15 -5.45 6.77
N ASP A 120 -25.53 -6.67 6.44
CA ASP A 120 -25.85 -7.72 7.40
C ASP A 120 -24.63 -8.65 7.57
N VAL A 121 -24.03 -8.64 8.77
CA VAL A 121 -22.91 -9.48 9.13
C VAL A 121 -23.42 -10.67 9.95
N THR A 122 -23.28 -11.86 9.39
CA THR A 122 -23.68 -13.13 10.00
C THR A 122 -22.52 -13.77 10.79
N THR A 123 -22.78 -14.93 11.39
CA THR A 123 -21.73 -15.79 11.93
C THR A 123 -20.63 -16.05 10.90
N ALA A 124 -19.45 -16.44 11.36
CA ALA A 124 -18.38 -16.87 10.45
C ALA A 124 -18.92 -17.91 9.47
N VAL A 125 -18.73 -17.66 8.18
CA VAL A 125 -19.02 -18.68 7.17
C VAL A 125 -17.98 -19.76 7.36
N GLU A 126 -18.41 -20.99 7.67
CA GLU A 126 -17.55 -22.15 7.51
C GLU A 126 -17.20 -22.21 6.02
N ILE A 127 -15.95 -21.94 5.69
CA ILE A 127 -15.45 -22.24 4.35
C ILE A 127 -15.48 -23.77 4.27
N PRO A 128 -16.36 -24.36 3.44
CA PRO A 128 -16.38 -25.80 3.30
C PRO A 128 -14.96 -26.23 2.95
N LYS A 129 -14.36 -27.09 3.77
CA LYS A 129 -13.07 -27.73 3.47
C LYS A 129 -13.31 -28.80 2.40
N ASP A 130 -13.91 -28.41 1.28
CA ASP A 130 -13.99 -29.27 0.11
C ASP A 130 -12.63 -29.22 -0.60
N PRO A 131 -11.84 -30.29 -0.55
CA PRO A 131 -10.57 -30.39 -1.24
C PRO A 131 -10.70 -30.19 -2.77
N ASN A 132 -11.91 -30.16 -3.29
CA ASN A 132 -12.19 -29.96 -4.71
C ASN A 132 -12.64 -28.53 -5.04
N ASP A 133 -12.92 -27.67 -4.03
CA ASP A 133 -13.25 -26.27 -4.27
C ASP A 133 -11.98 -25.52 -4.73
N PRO A 134 -11.99 -24.95 -5.94
CA PRO A 134 -10.85 -24.18 -6.45
C PRO A 134 -10.42 -23.04 -5.53
N ASN A 135 -11.35 -22.39 -4.86
CA ASN A 135 -11.05 -21.27 -3.96
C ASN A 135 -10.41 -21.76 -2.66
N TYR A 136 -10.82 -22.94 -2.16
CA TYR A 136 -10.18 -23.59 -1.03
C TYR A 136 -8.73 -23.98 -1.38
N LEU A 137 -8.53 -24.64 -2.53
CA LEU A 137 -7.19 -24.98 -3.02
C LEU A 137 -6.30 -23.75 -3.21
N ALA A 138 -6.85 -22.67 -3.76
CA ALA A 138 -6.12 -21.40 -3.86
C ALA A 138 -5.74 -20.85 -2.48
N ALA A 139 -6.60 -21.03 -1.46
CA ALA A 139 -6.35 -20.61 -0.10
C ALA A 139 -5.16 -21.30 0.54
N GLU A 140 -5.06 -22.60 0.34
CA GLU A 140 -3.99 -23.44 0.89
C GLU A 140 -2.65 -23.24 0.12
N ASN A 141 -2.72 -22.81 -1.14
CA ASN A 141 -1.58 -22.80 -2.05
C ASN A 141 -0.92 -21.44 -2.24
N ILE A 142 -1.51 -20.36 -1.72
CA ILE A 142 -1.00 -18.99 -1.97
C ILE A 142 -1.01 -18.18 -0.68
N HIS A 143 0.15 -17.64 -0.33
CA HIS A 143 0.30 -16.86 0.88
C HIS A 143 1.09 -15.58 0.60
N LEU A 144 0.56 -14.44 1.03
CA LEU A 144 1.26 -13.16 1.00
C LEU A 144 1.75 -12.86 2.41
N VAL A 145 3.06 -12.72 2.56
CA VAL A 145 3.72 -12.57 3.86
C VAL A 145 4.54 -11.29 3.91
N ALA A 146 4.44 -10.54 5.00
CA ALA A 146 5.37 -9.46 5.34
C ALA A 146 6.37 -9.96 6.38
N GLU A 147 7.63 -10.04 5.99
CA GLU A 147 8.75 -10.35 6.89
C GLU A 147 9.39 -9.06 7.37
N ILE A 148 9.58 -8.92 8.67
CA ILE A 148 10.17 -7.74 9.30
C ILE A 148 11.48 -8.15 9.95
N SER A 149 12.56 -7.41 9.69
CA SER A 149 13.90 -7.73 10.21
C SER A 149 14.00 -7.63 11.73
N LYS A 150 13.22 -6.74 12.36
CA LYS A 150 13.22 -6.52 13.81
C LYS A 150 11.86 -5.97 14.27
N THR A 151 11.28 -6.54 15.32
CA THR A 151 9.96 -6.16 15.85
C THR A 151 10.04 -5.15 17.01
N ASN A 152 11.23 -4.93 17.58
CA ASN A 152 11.47 -4.03 18.71
C ASN A 152 12.71 -3.13 18.48
N PRO A 153 12.70 -2.31 17.41
CA PRO A 153 13.79 -1.41 17.11
C PRO A 153 13.84 -0.24 18.11
N TYR A 154 14.95 0.48 18.13
CA TYR A 154 15.00 1.81 18.72
C TYR A 154 14.42 2.88 17.79
N LEU A 155 14.09 4.04 18.35
CA LEU A 155 13.73 5.21 17.56
C LEU A 155 14.83 5.52 16.53
N ASN A 156 14.44 5.76 15.27
CA ASN A 156 15.33 5.96 14.11
C ASN A 156 16.19 4.75 13.71
N GLU A 157 16.09 3.59 14.36
CA GLU A 157 16.78 2.38 13.90
C GLU A 157 16.11 1.82 12.65
N ALA A 158 16.88 1.53 11.61
CA ALA A 158 16.36 0.96 10.38
C ALA A 158 15.82 -0.45 10.57
N ILE A 159 14.62 -0.68 10.07
CA ILE A 159 14.06 -2.02 9.90
C ILE A 159 13.70 -2.25 8.43
N THR A 160 13.84 -3.48 7.98
CA THR A 160 13.48 -3.86 6.63
C THR A 160 12.18 -4.65 6.65
N VAL A 161 11.23 -4.27 5.80
CA VAL A 161 10.01 -5.03 5.52
C VAL A 161 10.10 -5.61 4.12
N VAL A 162 9.93 -6.93 4.00
CA VAL A 162 9.98 -7.66 2.73
C VAL A 162 8.63 -8.35 2.52
N TYR A 163 7.93 -8.00 1.44
CA TYR A 163 6.68 -8.65 1.05
C TYR A 163 6.98 -9.76 0.06
N LYS A 164 6.61 -10.99 0.44
CA LYS A 164 6.83 -12.20 -0.37
C LYS A 164 5.50 -12.87 -0.70
N LEU A 165 5.31 -13.19 -1.97
CA LEU A 165 4.21 -14.03 -2.42
C LEU A 165 4.71 -15.47 -2.56
N TYR A 166 4.24 -16.35 -1.67
CA TYR A 166 4.52 -17.78 -1.72
C TYR A 166 3.43 -18.48 -2.53
N VAL A 167 3.85 -19.35 -3.44
CA VAL A 167 2.98 -20.12 -4.32
C VAL A 167 3.43 -21.57 -4.32
N SER A 168 2.49 -22.49 -4.06
CA SER A 168 2.75 -23.93 -4.10
C SER A 168 3.29 -24.36 -5.48
N PRO A 169 4.16 -25.39 -5.55
CA PRO A 169 4.72 -25.86 -6.82
C PRO A 169 3.67 -26.24 -7.88
N ASN A 170 2.51 -26.72 -7.43
CA ASN A 170 1.43 -27.20 -8.29
C ASN A 170 0.40 -26.12 -8.68
N THR A 171 0.64 -24.86 -8.32
CA THR A 171 -0.27 -23.73 -8.58
C THR A 171 0.38 -22.76 -9.56
N GLY A 172 -0.33 -22.37 -10.61
CA GLY A 172 0.08 -21.32 -11.53
C GLY A 172 -0.48 -19.96 -11.08
N VAL A 173 0.25 -18.89 -11.28
CA VAL A 173 -0.27 -17.51 -11.17
C VAL A 173 -0.42 -16.97 -12.57
N ASP A 174 -1.66 -16.62 -12.95
CA ASP A 174 -1.96 -16.05 -14.26
C ASP A 174 -1.75 -14.54 -14.25
N ASN A 175 -2.34 -13.88 -13.24
CA ASN A 175 -2.29 -12.44 -13.09
C ASN A 175 -2.45 -12.06 -11.61
N TRP A 176 -1.95 -10.89 -11.26
CA TRP A 176 -2.18 -10.28 -9.96
C TRP A 176 -2.26 -8.77 -10.06
N GLN A 177 -3.06 -8.17 -9.19
CA GLN A 177 -3.22 -6.73 -9.07
C GLN A 177 -3.10 -6.32 -7.61
N GLU A 178 -2.36 -5.26 -7.36
CA GLU A 178 -2.31 -4.65 -6.03
C GLU A 178 -3.62 -3.89 -5.77
N ILE A 179 -4.31 -4.25 -4.69
CA ILE A 179 -5.56 -3.63 -4.27
C ILE A 179 -5.38 -2.72 -3.06
N SER A 180 -4.29 -2.88 -2.31
CA SER A 180 -3.90 -1.99 -1.23
C SER A 180 -2.38 -1.96 -1.08
N SER A 181 -1.82 -0.77 -1.12
CA SER A 181 -0.42 -0.49 -0.75
C SER A 181 -0.31 -0.22 0.74
N PRO A 182 0.73 -0.74 1.41
CA PRO A 182 1.00 -0.38 2.80
C PRO A 182 1.36 1.10 2.91
N ARG A 183 0.72 1.79 3.86
CA ARG A 183 1.14 3.12 4.29
C ARG A 183 1.98 2.98 5.56
N TYR A 184 3.04 3.76 5.61
CA TYR A 184 3.99 3.73 6.70
C TYR A 184 3.85 5.00 7.53
N ASN A 185 2.65 5.19 8.12
CA ASN A 185 2.42 6.29 9.04
C ASN A 185 3.39 6.18 10.21
N ASP A 186 3.93 7.30 10.67
CA ASP A 186 4.93 7.36 11.74
C ASP A 186 6.31 6.74 11.41
N PHE A 187 6.59 6.50 10.11
CA PHE A 187 7.90 6.06 9.62
C PHE A 187 8.38 6.99 8.50
N TRP A 188 9.67 7.24 8.49
CA TRP A 188 10.32 7.58 7.22
C TRP A 188 10.60 6.29 6.47
N SER A 189 10.32 6.25 5.17
CA SER A 189 10.41 5.03 4.38
C SER A 189 11.20 5.22 3.11
N GLN A 190 11.98 4.20 2.73
CA GLN A 190 12.73 4.14 1.49
C GLN A 190 12.47 2.80 0.80
N ASN A 191 11.86 2.84 -0.38
CA ASN A 191 11.69 1.65 -1.19
C ASN A 191 13.04 1.27 -1.84
N ILE A 192 13.35 -0.01 -1.80
CA ILE A 192 14.52 -0.57 -2.47
C ILE A 192 14.09 -1.01 -3.88
N ASP A 193 14.72 -0.40 -4.89
CA ASP A 193 14.50 -0.80 -6.28
C ASP A 193 15.01 -2.23 -6.51
N MET A 194 14.11 -3.11 -6.94
CA MET A 194 14.40 -4.52 -7.15
C MET A 194 14.34 -4.84 -8.65
N LYS A 195 15.45 -4.57 -9.36
CA LYS A 195 15.58 -4.93 -10.78
C LYS A 195 15.78 -6.43 -10.94
N GLY A 196 15.08 -7.02 -11.93
CA GLY A 196 15.27 -8.42 -12.30
C GLY A 196 14.78 -9.42 -11.26
N GLN A 197 13.64 -9.18 -10.65
CA GLN A 197 13.00 -10.11 -9.72
C GLN A 197 12.86 -11.50 -10.34
N LYS A 198 13.31 -12.52 -9.60
CA LYS A 198 13.21 -13.93 -10.02
C LYS A 198 12.43 -14.71 -8.99
N VAL A 199 11.62 -15.66 -9.47
CA VAL A 199 10.99 -16.66 -8.63
C VAL A 199 12.09 -17.53 -8.01
N GLN A 200 12.02 -17.72 -6.70
CA GLN A 200 12.98 -18.48 -5.91
C GLN A 200 12.29 -19.69 -5.27
N ALA A 201 13.04 -20.78 -5.08
CA ALA A 201 12.59 -21.87 -4.25
C ALA A 201 12.74 -21.50 -2.76
N GLY A 202 11.82 -21.96 -1.94
CA GLY A 202 11.83 -21.74 -0.49
C GLY A 202 10.79 -22.57 0.22
N THR A 203 10.70 -22.41 1.53
CA THR A 203 9.72 -23.14 2.35
C THR A 203 8.77 -22.16 3.03
N TYR A 204 7.52 -22.56 3.18
CA TYR A 204 6.51 -21.87 3.97
C TYR A 204 5.83 -22.89 4.89
N ASN A 205 5.84 -22.63 6.20
CA ASN A 205 5.34 -23.55 7.23
C ASN A 205 5.91 -24.99 7.14
N GLY A 206 7.16 -25.13 6.65
CA GLY A 206 7.82 -26.44 6.53
C GLY A 206 7.53 -27.18 5.22
N GLU A 207 6.72 -26.63 4.34
CA GLU A 207 6.43 -27.20 3.02
C GLU A 207 7.17 -26.45 1.91
N ASP A 208 7.42 -27.13 0.78
CA ASP A 208 8.09 -26.55 -0.37
C ASP A 208 7.17 -25.57 -1.11
N TYR A 209 7.67 -24.37 -1.31
CA TYR A 209 7.03 -23.30 -2.09
C TYR A 209 7.99 -22.65 -3.04
N ARG A 210 7.44 -21.95 -4.02
CA ARG A 210 8.15 -20.92 -4.79
C ARG A 210 7.72 -19.56 -4.25
N PHE A 211 8.63 -18.60 -4.18
CA PHE A 211 8.24 -17.25 -3.79
C PHE A 211 8.83 -16.19 -4.71
N LEU A 212 8.12 -15.09 -4.80
CA LEU A 212 8.55 -13.86 -5.43
C LEU A 212 8.58 -12.75 -4.38
N VAL A 213 9.67 -12.01 -4.31
CA VAL A 213 9.74 -10.78 -3.51
C VAL A 213 9.05 -9.68 -4.29
N LEU A 214 7.92 -9.18 -3.78
CA LEU A 214 7.14 -8.15 -4.46
C LEU A 214 7.60 -6.74 -4.12
N ARG A 215 8.01 -6.53 -2.87
CA ARG A 215 8.43 -5.22 -2.36
C ARG A 215 9.42 -5.40 -1.22
N LYS A 216 10.40 -4.53 -1.19
CA LYS A 216 11.34 -4.38 -0.07
C LYS A 216 11.44 -2.91 0.30
N THR A 217 11.16 -2.59 1.56
CA THR A 217 11.16 -1.21 2.06
C THR A 217 11.97 -1.15 3.35
N VAL A 218 12.83 -0.16 3.46
CA VAL A 218 13.49 0.20 4.72
C VAL A 218 12.65 1.24 5.41
N LEU A 219 12.36 1.03 6.69
CA LEU A 219 11.54 1.91 7.52
C LEU A 219 12.37 2.40 8.71
N TYR A 220 12.22 3.68 9.04
CA TYR A 220 12.84 4.32 10.20
C TYR A 220 11.72 4.87 11.09
N PRO A 221 11.46 4.27 12.26
CA PRO A 221 10.40 4.74 13.16
C PRO A 221 10.65 6.18 13.62
N GLN A 222 9.64 7.03 13.55
CA GLN A 222 9.72 8.44 13.94
C GLN A 222 9.07 8.71 15.31
N LYS A 223 8.46 7.68 15.92
CA LYS A 223 7.82 7.73 17.25
C LYS A 223 8.15 6.46 18.02
N THR A 224 8.14 6.55 19.34
CA THR A 224 8.26 5.41 20.25
C THR A 224 6.90 4.76 20.52
N GLY A 225 6.92 3.53 21.03
CA GLY A 225 5.73 2.75 21.36
C GLY A 225 5.27 1.87 20.20
N LYS A 226 4.02 1.44 20.25
CA LYS A 226 3.45 0.50 19.26
C LYS A 226 3.08 1.22 17.98
N LEU A 227 3.76 0.90 16.88
CA LEU A 227 3.50 1.40 15.55
C LEU A 227 2.97 0.27 14.67
N ASN A 228 2.02 0.60 13.78
CA ASN A 228 1.40 -0.34 12.87
C ASN A 228 1.95 -0.16 11.45
N ILE A 229 2.26 -1.29 10.81
CA ILE A 229 2.59 -1.38 9.39
C ILE A 229 1.37 -1.95 8.69
N GLU A 230 0.76 -1.16 7.81
CA GLU A 230 -0.41 -1.55 7.04
C GLU A 230 -0.08 -2.70 6.07
N PRO A 231 -1.05 -3.58 5.75
CA PRO A 231 -0.79 -4.72 4.90
C PRO A 231 -0.72 -4.34 3.41
N LEU A 232 0.17 -5.00 2.69
CA LEU A 232 0.03 -5.17 1.25
C LEU A 232 -1.11 -6.17 1.00
N SER A 233 -2.00 -5.88 0.06
CA SER A 233 -3.06 -6.79 -0.36
C SER A 233 -3.12 -6.88 -1.88
N LEU A 234 -3.33 -8.10 -2.38
CA LEU A 234 -3.38 -8.40 -3.81
C LEU A 234 -4.68 -9.12 -4.14
N ASP A 235 -5.20 -8.88 -5.33
CA ASP A 235 -6.15 -9.74 -6.01
C ASP A 235 -5.40 -10.60 -7.03
N ILE A 236 -5.53 -11.92 -6.92
CA ILE A 236 -4.72 -12.87 -7.68
C ILE A 236 -5.63 -13.86 -8.40
N SER A 237 -5.40 -14.02 -9.70
CA SER A 237 -5.97 -15.07 -10.53
C SER A 237 -4.96 -16.22 -10.66
N VAL A 238 -5.38 -17.42 -10.35
CA VAL A 238 -4.52 -18.60 -10.27
C VAL A 238 -5.11 -19.82 -10.92
N GLN A 239 -4.23 -20.73 -11.36
CA GLN A 239 -4.57 -22.06 -11.83
C GLN A 239 -4.26 -23.06 -10.73
N VAL A 240 -5.29 -23.73 -10.22
CA VAL A 240 -5.16 -24.78 -9.20
C VAL A 240 -5.51 -26.16 -9.77
N PRO A 241 -4.82 -27.24 -9.33
CA PRO A 241 -5.09 -28.56 -9.82
C PRO A 241 -6.43 -29.08 -9.28
N THR A 242 -7.24 -29.67 -10.14
CA THR A 242 -8.47 -30.38 -9.75
C THR A 242 -8.21 -31.88 -9.53
N ASN A 243 -9.19 -32.57 -8.95
CA ASN A 243 -9.15 -34.02 -8.87
C ASN A 243 -9.50 -34.74 -10.19
N ARG A 244 -9.92 -33.99 -11.24
CA ARG A 244 -10.17 -34.53 -12.57
C ARG A 244 -8.85 -34.72 -13.31
N ARG A 245 -8.77 -35.79 -14.09
CA ARG A 245 -7.62 -36.10 -14.94
C ARG A 245 -8.02 -36.06 -16.40
N ASP A 246 -7.10 -35.64 -17.24
CA ASP A 246 -7.24 -35.71 -18.70
C ASP A 246 -7.05 -37.16 -19.19
N ILE A 247 -7.22 -37.39 -20.49
CA ILE A 247 -7.05 -38.70 -21.14
C ILE A 247 -5.62 -39.24 -21.03
N PHE A 248 -4.65 -38.40 -20.68
CA PHE A 248 -3.25 -38.78 -20.45
C PHE A 248 -2.93 -38.97 -18.94
N GLY A 249 -3.93 -38.90 -18.07
CA GLY A 249 -3.78 -39.06 -16.61
C GLY A 249 -3.24 -37.83 -15.88
N ARG A 250 -3.06 -36.68 -16.55
CA ARG A 250 -2.60 -35.43 -15.93
C ARG A 250 -3.76 -34.72 -15.23
N ARG A 251 -3.51 -34.10 -14.08
CA ARG A 251 -4.53 -33.31 -13.37
C ARG A 251 -4.96 -32.11 -14.22
N MET A 252 -6.26 -31.95 -14.37
CA MET A 252 -6.83 -30.77 -15.02
C MET A 252 -6.67 -29.57 -14.08
N MET A 253 -6.35 -28.41 -14.66
CA MET A 253 -6.27 -27.16 -13.91
C MET A 253 -7.59 -26.39 -14.04
N THR A 254 -7.92 -25.63 -13.02
CA THR A 254 -9.07 -24.71 -13.03
C THR A 254 -8.67 -23.36 -12.47
N GLN A 255 -9.32 -22.33 -12.95
CA GLN A 255 -9.06 -20.96 -12.50
C GLN A 255 -9.78 -20.67 -11.18
N ALA A 256 -9.09 -20.01 -10.28
CA ALA A 256 -9.65 -19.43 -9.07
C ALA A 256 -9.19 -17.98 -8.91
N HIS A 257 -10.00 -17.18 -8.23
CA HIS A 257 -9.66 -15.79 -7.88
C HIS A 257 -9.59 -15.65 -6.38
N ARG A 258 -8.53 -14.98 -5.89
CA ARG A 258 -8.34 -14.82 -4.46
C ARG A 258 -7.73 -13.47 -4.11
N THR A 259 -8.31 -12.82 -3.11
CA THR A 259 -7.67 -11.71 -2.41
C THR A 259 -6.78 -12.27 -1.30
N VAL A 260 -5.50 -11.93 -1.32
CA VAL A 260 -4.52 -12.25 -0.27
C VAL A 260 -4.00 -10.98 0.37
N SER A 261 -3.65 -11.06 1.66
CA SER A 261 -3.14 -9.92 2.43
C SER A 261 -2.01 -10.38 3.34
N ALA A 262 -0.97 -9.58 3.44
CA ALA A 262 0.16 -9.83 4.34
C ALA A 262 -0.19 -9.67 5.84
N GLY A 263 -1.41 -9.20 6.14
CA GLY A 263 -1.87 -8.91 7.51
C GLY A 263 -1.18 -7.67 8.09
N ASN A 264 -1.83 -7.06 9.08
CA ASN A 264 -1.24 -5.96 9.85
C ASN A 264 -0.05 -6.47 10.65
N LYS A 265 1.02 -5.68 10.70
CA LYS A 265 2.18 -5.94 11.56
C LYS A 265 2.33 -4.81 12.56
N THR A 266 2.63 -5.16 13.81
CA THR A 266 2.90 -4.18 14.86
C THR A 266 4.34 -4.35 15.32
N ILE A 267 5.05 -3.23 15.45
CA ILE A 267 6.37 -3.17 16.06
C ILE A 267 6.29 -2.35 17.34
N ASP A 268 7.20 -2.61 18.29
CA ASP A 268 7.31 -1.91 19.56
C ASP A 268 8.63 -1.13 19.61
N VAL A 269 8.55 0.17 19.33
CA VAL A 269 9.70 1.05 19.18
C VAL A 269 10.16 1.55 20.52
N LYS A 270 11.41 1.23 20.89
CA LYS A 270 12.02 1.64 22.14
C LYS A 270 12.58 3.06 22.06
N PRO A 271 12.51 3.85 23.14
CA PRO A 271 13.25 5.09 23.25
C PRO A 271 14.77 4.82 23.20
N LEU A 272 15.51 5.80 22.72
CA LEU A 272 16.99 5.73 22.80
C LEU A 272 17.42 5.78 24.26
N PRO A 273 18.49 5.02 24.63
CA PRO A 273 19.07 5.13 25.97
C PRO A 273 19.59 6.55 26.24
N GLU A 274 19.25 7.13 27.36
CA GLU A 274 19.78 8.44 27.76
C GLU A 274 21.20 8.33 28.36
N ALA A 275 21.55 7.16 28.94
CA ALA A 275 22.88 6.93 29.49
C ALA A 275 23.91 6.84 28.37
N GLY A 276 24.91 7.70 28.40
CA GLY A 276 25.99 7.76 27.42
C GLY A 276 25.63 8.48 26.11
N LYS A 277 24.46 9.10 26.02
CA LYS A 277 24.07 9.88 24.85
C LYS A 277 24.88 11.19 24.80
N PRO A 278 25.62 11.47 23.71
CA PRO A 278 26.35 12.71 23.55
C PRO A 278 25.43 13.93 23.54
N ALA A 279 25.92 15.08 24.00
CA ALA A 279 25.14 16.33 24.00
C ALA A 279 24.83 16.82 22.57
N ASP A 280 25.68 16.47 21.60
CA ASP A 280 25.59 16.81 20.18
C ASP A 280 25.11 15.62 19.32
N PHE A 281 24.34 14.72 19.92
CA PHE A 281 23.82 13.54 19.21
C PHE A 281 22.99 13.92 17.97
N SER A 282 23.46 13.50 16.79
CA SER A 282 22.93 13.84 15.47
C SER A 282 21.63 13.10 15.10
N GLY A 283 21.20 12.10 15.90
CA GLY A 283 20.03 11.28 15.60
C GLY A 283 20.33 10.03 14.76
N ALA A 284 21.61 9.77 14.40
CA ALA A 284 21.98 8.57 13.68
C ALA A 284 21.99 7.36 14.63
N VAL A 285 21.25 6.31 14.27
CA VAL A 285 21.12 5.07 15.05
C VAL A 285 21.43 3.89 14.15
N GLY A 286 22.40 3.07 14.54
CA GLY A 286 22.83 1.89 13.77
C GLY A 286 24.27 1.53 13.97
N GLU A 287 24.77 0.59 13.18
CA GLU A 287 26.17 0.19 13.14
C GLU A 287 26.87 0.92 11.99
N PHE A 288 27.82 1.79 12.34
CA PHE A 288 28.59 2.55 11.38
C PHE A 288 30.07 2.24 11.51
N SER A 289 30.79 2.23 10.39
CA SER A 289 32.25 2.34 10.37
C SER A 289 32.62 3.71 9.79
N PHE A 290 33.57 4.34 10.43
CA PHE A 290 34.08 5.65 10.04
C PHE A 290 35.61 5.53 9.88
N ASP A 291 36.10 5.90 8.70
CA ASP A 291 37.52 5.85 8.37
C ASP A 291 38.00 7.13 7.71
N VAL A 292 39.12 7.65 8.13
CA VAL A 292 39.69 8.89 7.60
C VAL A 292 41.13 8.61 7.13
N THR A 293 41.36 8.79 5.84
CA THR A 293 42.69 8.64 5.22
C THR A 293 43.16 10.00 4.71
N MET A 294 44.36 10.39 5.06
CA MET A 294 45.00 11.61 4.59
C MET A 294 46.12 11.29 3.59
N SER A 295 46.18 12.05 2.49
CA SER A 295 47.25 11.87 1.49
C SER A 295 48.64 12.28 1.98
N LYS A 296 48.71 13.16 3.00
CA LYS A 296 49.95 13.61 3.67
C LYS A 296 49.69 13.85 5.15
N THR A 297 50.61 13.46 6.01
CA THR A 297 50.58 13.71 7.46
C THR A 297 51.44 14.91 7.88
N GLU A 298 52.39 15.29 7.04
CA GLU A 298 53.25 16.47 7.23
C GLU A 298 53.11 17.40 6.03
N LEU A 299 52.95 18.69 6.28
CA LEU A 299 52.70 19.71 5.27
C LEU A 299 53.62 20.93 5.50
N LYS A 300 54.14 21.47 4.42
CA LYS A 300 54.77 22.80 4.42
C LYS A 300 53.68 23.86 4.26
N ALA A 301 54.00 25.09 4.67
CA ALA A 301 53.13 26.21 4.42
C ALA A 301 52.77 26.31 2.91
N SER A 302 51.52 26.54 2.59
CA SER A 302 50.95 26.61 1.22
C SER A 302 50.84 25.25 0.49
N GLU A 303 51.15 24.11 1.09
CA GLU A 303 50.81 22.80 0.51
C GLU A 303 49.38 22.40 0.78
N SER A 304 48.76 21.74 -0.17
CA SER A 304 47.44 21.12 -0.05
C SER A 304 47.53 19.62 0.18
N PHE A 305 46.57 19.08 0.87
CA PHE A 305 46.39 17.63 1.04
C PHE A 305 44.95 17.22 0.74
N GLN A 306 44.76 15.96 0.48
CA GLN A 306 43.45 15.35 0.32
C GLN A 306 43.13 14.53 1.56
N ALA A 307 42.00 14.81 2.19
CA ALA A 307 41.41 13.94 3.20
C ALA A 307 40.27 13.15 2.56
N LYS A 308 40.30 11.82 2.65
CA LYS A 308 39.21 10.93 2.27
C LYS A 308 38.52 10.46 3.53
N VAL A 309 37.25 10.80 3.67
CA VAL A 309 36.38 10.31 4.74
C VAL A 309 35.48 9.24 4.16
N GLU A 310 35.51 8.05 4.72
CA GLU A 310 34.69 6.93 4.30
C GLU A 310 33.77 6.52 5.46
N VAL A 311 32.43 6.65 5.24
CA VAL A 311 31.44 6.23 6.21
C VAL A 311 30.67 5.06 5.59
N LYS A 312 30.64 3.92 6.28
CA LYS A 312 29.88 2.74 5.88
C LYS A 312 28.88 2.39 6.95
N GLY A 313 27.67 2.04 6.55
CA GLY A 313 26.61 1.60 7.46
C GLY A 313 25.45 1.01 6.68
N LYS A 314 24.63 0.26 7.38
CA LYS A 314 23.37 -0.29 6.83
C LYS A 314 22.19 0.66 7.04
N GLU A 315 22.41 1.75 7.75
CA GLU A 315 21.43 2.65 8.31
C GLU A 315 21.42 4.01 7.59
N LYS A 316 20.60 4.95 8.05
CA LYS A 316 20.50 6.30 7.47
C LYS A 316 21.78 7.11 7.75
N ILE A 317 22.69 7.17 6.79
CA ILE A 317 24.01 7.79 6.91
C ILE A 317 23.94 9.33 6.82
N GLU A 318 22.91 9.91 6.20
CA GLU A 318 22.83 11.36 5.93
C GLU A 318 23.01 12.23 7.18
N ALA A 319 22.42 11.82 8.32
CA ALA A 319 22.53 12.58 9.57
C ALA A 319 23.98 12.57 10.10
N LEU A 320 24.64 11.43 10.01
CA LEU A 320 26.03 11.25 10.45
C LEU A 320 27.01 12.07 9.60
N ILE A 321 26.89 12.00 8.27
CA ILE A 321 27.77 12.74 7.35
C ILE A 321 27.67 14.24 7.57
N LYS A 322 26.46 14.75 7.80
CA LYS A 322 26.24 16.18 7.96
C LYS A 322 26.92 16.77 9.21
N GLU A 323 27.00 15.99 10.27
CA GLU A 323 27.61 16.41 11.55
C GLU A 323 29.14 16.28 11.49
N GLU A 324 29.65 15.17 11.00
CA GLU A 324 31.10 14.93 10.86
C GLU A 324 31.72 15.89 9.85
N MET A 325 31.03 16.24 8.77
CA MET A 325 31.48 17.26 7.81
C MET A 325 31.61 18.65 8.44
N LYS A 326 30.72 19.03 9.35
CA LYS A 326 30.84 20.29 10.12
C LYS A 326 32.09 20.30 10.99
N HIS A 327 32.38 19.16 11.64
CA HIS A 327 33.58 19.03 12.48
C HIS A 327 34.88 19.14 11.69
N ILE A 328 34.92 18.51 10.51
CA ILE A 328 36.06 18.59 9.60
C ILE A 328 36.25 20.02 9.07
N LEU A 329 35.18 20.68 8.66
CA LEU A 329 35.22 22.08 8.21
C LEU A 329 35.70 23.02 9.32
N TRP A 330 35.21 22.81 10.56
CA TRP A 330 35.68 23.57 11.73
C TRP A 330 37.18 23.39 11.99
N LEU A 331 37.69 22.15 11.92
CA LEU A 331 39.11 21.85 12.07
C LEU A 331 39.98 22.52 10.98
N VAL A 332 39.51 22.57 9.75
CA VAL A 332 40.19 23.22 8.62
C VAL A 332 40.22 24.73 8.78
N GLU A 333 39.10 25.34 9.24
CA GLU A 333 39.01 26.80 9.43
C GLU A 333 39.83 27.30 10.64
N HIS A 334 39.95 26.53 11.72
CA HIS A 334 40.58 26.96 12.96
C HIS A 334 42.07 26.58 13.09
N LYS A 335 42.61 25.77 12.14
CA LYS A 335 44.03 25.48 12.03
C LYS A 335 44.81 26.36 11.04
N LYS A 336 44.28 27.52 10.66
CA LYS A 336 45.07 28.50 9.93
C LYS A 336 46.25 28.97 10.84
N PRO A 337 47.49 28.95 10.33
CA PRO A 337 48.62 29.46 11.12
C PRO A 337 48.33 30.93 11.45
N LYS A 338 48.50 31.30 12.71
CA LYS A 338 48.58 32.70 13.08
C LYS A 338 49.76 33.28 12.29
N GLU A 339 49.47 34.10 11.32
CA GLU A 339 50.47 34.93 10.66
C GLU A 339 51.19 35.72 11.75
N LYS A 340 52.53 35.58 11.81
CA LYS A 340 53.42 36.41 12.64
C LYS A 340 53.70 37.71 11.88
#